data_d36260cd532f9791dda69f2715d6ab36
#
_entry.id   d36260cd532f9791dda69f2715d6ab36
#
_cell.length_a   1.000
_cell.length_b   1.000
_cell.length_c   1.000
_cell.angle_alpha   90.00
_cell.angle_beta   90.00
_cell.angle_gamma   90.00
#
_symmetry.space_group_name_H-M   'P 1'
#
loop_
_entity.id
_entity.type
_entity.pdbx_description
1 polymer ?
#
loop_
_entity_poly.entity_id
_entity_poly.type
_entity_poly.pdbx_seq_one_letter_code
_entity_poly.pdbx_strand_id
1 'polypeptide(L)'
;LCLCITLMIFGFYSYPDFKATVGQQRFGATYMTMNNPFFEVINNEIKKAVEANGDVLITLDPILDVDKQNEQILDLIDQRVDAIFVNPIDAKKIEIGLKAAKKAKIPVIVVDAPIYDESLVNCSIASNNYDAGVLCAKDMMSKRDHAKIILLEHATAKSAVERIQGFLDTIASNANYQVINRADCDGQIEIAMPTMKQMLKETPAVDVVMALNDRSALVALAAI
;
A
#
# COMPACT_ATOMS: atom_id res chain seq x y z
N LEU A 1 50.23 -14.24 -36.32
CA LEU A 1 49.51 -14.62 -35.07
C LEU A 1 49.38 -13.40 -34.11
N CYS A 2 50.48 -12.67 -33.82
CA CYS A 2 50.47 -11.52 -32.94
C CYS A 2 49.55 -10.37 -33.40
N LEU A 3 49.48 -10.13 -34.74
CA LEU A 3 48.63 -9.05 -35.29
C LEU A 3 47.10 -9.33 -35.10
N CYS A 4 46.70 -10.61 -35.16
CA CYS A 4 45.30 -11.01 -34.94
C CYS A 4 44.90 -10.89 -33.46
N ILE A 5 45.84 -11.15 -32.55
CA ILE A 5 45.60 -11.05 -31.11
C ILE A 5 45.48 -9.56 -30.68
N THR A 6 46.34 -8.67 -31.24
CA THR A 6 46.24 -7.22 -30.98
C THR A 6 44.96 -6.62 -31.57
N LEU A 7 44.49 -7.06 -32.74
CA LEU A 7 43.20 -6.60 -33.31
C LEU A 7 42.00 -7.10 -32.49
N MET A 8 42.03 -8.31 -31.94
CA MET A 8 40.98 -8.80 -31.03
C MET A 8 40.97 -8.03 -29.70
N ILE A 9 42.13 -7.74 -29.11
CA ILE A 9 42.24 -6.97 -27.88
C ILE A 9 41.79 -5.51 -28.13
N PHE A 10 42.16 -4.90 -29.26
CA PHE A 10 41.71 -3.57 -29.63
C PHE A 10 40.21 -3.53 -29.91
N GLY A 11 39.64 -4.59 -30.54
CA GLY A 11 38.19 -4.76 -30.71
C GLY A 11 37.45 -4.85 -29.38
N PHE A 12 38.00 -5.55 -28.39
CA PHE A 12 37.43 -5.63 -27.05
C PHE A 12 37.50 -4.31 -26.26
N TYR A 13 38.56 -3.52 -26.42
CA TYR A 13 38.75 -2.22 -25.76
C TYR A 13 38.06 -1.07 -26.48
N SER A 14 37.77 -1.19 -27.78
CA SER A 14 37.14 -0.15 -28.62
C SER A 14 35.63 -0.30 -28.73
N TYR A 15 35.02 -1.34 -28.13
CA TYR A 15 33.57 -1.43 -27.97
C TYR A 15 33.21 -0.79 -26.62
N PRO A 16 32.85 0.52 -26.59
CA PRO A 16 32.19 1.07 -25.44
C PRO A 16 30.83 0.40 -25.35
N ASP A 17 30.61 -0.25 -24.22
CA ASP A 17 29.30 -0.74 -23.81
C ASP A 17 28.56 -1.59 -24.86
N PHE A 18 28.87 -2.88 -24.87
CA PHE A 18 27.86 -3.86 -25.15
C PHE A 18 26.88 -3.79 -23.93
N LYS A 19 26.12 -2.68 -23.83
CA LYS A 19 24.79 -2.75 -23.25
C LYS A 19 24.10 -3.76 -24.14
N ALA A 20 23.98 -5.01 -23.66
CA ALA A 20 22.95 -5.88 -24.17
C ALA A 20 21.73 -4.97 -24.24
N THR A 21 21.17 -4.81 -25.43
CA THR A 21 19.85 -4.21 -25.61
C THR A 21 18.94 -5.19 -24.88
N VAL A 22 18.85 -5.03 -23.56
CA VAL A 22 17.80 -5.63 -22.76
C VAL A 22 16.56 -5.09 -23.42
N GLY A 23 15.76 -5.98 -24.03
CA GLY A 23 14.51 -5.56 -24.66
C GLY A 23 13.72 -4.75 -23.65
N GLN A 24 12.97 -3.78 -24.09
CA GLN A 24 12.12 -2.93 -23.24
C GLN A 24 11.39 -3.81 -22.21
N GLN A 25 11.62 -3.54 -20.92
CA GLN A 25 10.96 -4.27 -19.84
C GLN A 25 9.54 -3.73 -19.63
N ARG A 26 8.66 -4.61 -19.18
CA ARG A 26 7.26 -4.29 -18.94
C ARG A 26 6.94 -4.59 -17.48
N PHE A 27 6.49 -3.60 -16.76
CA PHE A 27 6.09 -3.72 -15.36
C PHE A 27 4.58 -3.58 -15.25
N GLY A 28 3.97 -4.36 -14.35
CA GLY A 28 2.58 -4.22 -13.97
C GLY A 28 2.44 -3.48 -12.65
N ALA A 29 1.34 -2.76 -12.46
CA ALA A 29 0.97 -2.18 -11.18
C ALA A 29 -0.54 -2.30 -10.96
N THR A 30 -0.96 -2.70 -9.76
CA THR A 30 -2.36 -2.70 -9.33
C THR A 30 -2.45 -2.19 -7.90
N TYR A 31 -3.39 -1.28 -7.66
CA TYR A 31 -3.61 -0.60 -6.38
C TYR A 31 -5.01 -0.90 -5.86
N MET A 32 -5.32 -0.56 -4.61
CA MET A 32 -6.69 -0.68 -4.09
C MET A 32 -7.70 0.03 -4.98
N THR A 33 -7.39 1.27 -5.35
CA THR A 33 -8.17 2.10 -6.27
C THR A 33 -7.33 3.27 -6.74
N MET A 34 -7.52 3.71 -7.97
CA MET A 34 -6.93 4.94 -8.48
C MET A 34 -7.77 6.19 -8.14
N ASN A 35 -8.94 6.02 -7.51
CA ASN A 35 -9.72 7.15 -6.95
C ASN A 35 -9.16 7.67 -5.61
N ASN A 36 -7.88 7.46 -5.35
CA ASN A 36 -7.19 8.00 -4.19
C ASN A 36 -5.89 8.69 -4.64
N PRO A 37 -5.77 10.03 -4.48
CA PRO A 37 -4.59 10.77 -4.90
C PRO A 37 -3.27 10.23 -4.33
N PHE A 38 -3.30 9.58 -3.18
CA PHE A 38 -2.12 8.94 -2.60
C PHE A 38 -1.55 7.85 -3.52
N PHE A 39 -2.41 6.99 -4.08
CA PHE A 39 -1.96 5.95 -5.01
C PHE A 39 -1.58 6.50 -6.38
N GLU A 40 -2.21 7.61 -6.82
CA GLU A 40 -1.77 8.32 -8.03
C GLU A 40 -0.33 8.83 -7.90
N VAL A 41 0.02 9.41 -6.74
CA VAL A 41 1.40 9.89 -6.48
C VAL A 41 2.38 8.71 -6.51
N ILE A 42 2.09 7.62 -5.83
CA ILE A 42 2.95 6.41 -5.84
C ILE A 42 3.12 5.89 -7.27
N ASN A 43 2.01 5.73 -8.00
CA ASN A 43 2.04 5.24 -9.38
C ASN A 43 2.87 6.15 -10.30
N ASN A 44 2.73 7.46 -10.16
CA ASN A 44 3.45 8.42 -10.98
C ASN A 44 4.96 8.38 -10.72
N GLU A 45 5.40 8.21 -9.46
CA GLU A 45 6.83 8.08 -9.14
C GLU A 45 7.40 6.74 -9.64
N ILE A 46 6.66 5.63 -9.51
CA ILE A 46 7.06 4.35 -10.10
C ILE A 46 7.13 4.47 -11.63
N LYS A 47 6.10 5.04 -12.26
CA LYS A 47 6.05 5.25 -13.70
C LYS A 47 7.22 6.06 -14.21
N LYS A 48 7.52 7.18 -13.55
CA LYS A 48 8.65 8.03 -13.87
C LYS A 48 9.99 7.28 -13.81
N ALA A 49 10.19 6.46 -12.77
CA ALA A 49 11.40 5.66 -12.63
C ALA A 49 11.52 4.58 -13.72
N VAL A 50 10.42 3.90 -14.05
CA VAL A 50 10.35 2.88 -15.09
C VAL A 50 10.61 3.51 -16.47
N GLU A 51 9.91 4.57 -16.83
CA GLU A 51 10.03 5.25 -18.14
C GLU A 51 11.40 5.90 -18.34
N ALA A 52 12.06 6.36 -17.27
CA ALA A 52 13.41 6.90 -17.35
C ALA A 52 14.45 5.87 -17.86
N ASN A 53 14.16 4.58 -17.71
CA ASN A 53 14.97 3.50 -18.25
C ASN A 53 14.55 3.06 -19.67
N GLY A 54 13.51 3.68 -20.24
CA GLY A 54 12.95 3.29 -21.54
C GLY A 54 11.95 2.13 -21.45
N ASP A 55 11.52 1.77 -20.25
CA ASP A 55 10.61 0.66 -19.95
C ASP A 55 9.14 1.13 -19.89
N VAL A 56 8.20 0.22 -19.68
CA VAL A 56 6.76 0.50 -19.66
C VAL A 56 6.13 0.07 -18.36
N LEU A 57 5.31 0.93 -17.75
CA LEU A 57 4.43 0.60 -16.63
C LEU A 57 2.98 0.46 -17.10
N ILE A 58 2.37 -0.70 -16.87
CA ILE A 58 0.96 -1.00 -17.09
C ILE A 58 0.24 -0.85 -15.76
N THR A 59 -0.56 0.20 -15.61
CA THR A 59 -1.32 0.46 -14.38
C THR A 59 -2.75 -0.02 -14.54
N LEU A 60 -3.24 -0.79 -13.56
CA LEU A 60 -4.60 -1.33 -13.50
C LEU A 60 -5.31 -0.86 -12.23
N ASP A 61 -6.62 -0.61 -12.35
CA ASP A 61 -7.50 -0.22 -11.24
C ASP A 61 -8.58 -1.27 -11.02
N PRO A 62 -8.56 -2.00 -9.92
CA PRO A 62 -9.59 -2.98 -9.57
C PRO A 62 -10.84 -2.34 -8.96
N ILE A 63 -10.78 -1.06 -8.61
CA ILE A 63 -11.91 -0.30 -8.05
C ILE A 63 -12.42 -0.95 -6.75
N LEU A 64 -11.51 -1.22 -5.79
CA LEU A 64 -11.78 -1.84 -4.48
C LEU A 64 -12.34 -3.29 -4.54
N ASP A 65 -12.29 -3.93 -5.69
CA ASP A 65 -12.69 -5.32 -5.86
C ASP A 65 -11.45 -6.24 -5.82
N VAL A 66 -11.33 -7.05 -4.75
CA VAL A 66 -10.17 -7.93 -4.56
C VAL A 66 -10.15 -9.10 -5.53
N ASP A 67 -11.31 -9.58 -5.98
CA ASP A 67 -11.37 -10.66 -6.96
C ASP A 67 -10.90 -10.15 -8.32
N LYS A 68 -11.33 -8.96 -8.71
CA LYS A 68 -10.83 -8.25 -9.89
C LYS A 68 -9.32 -7.93 -9.76
N GLN A 69 -8.82 -7.60 -8.55
CA GLN A 69 -7.39 -7.40 -8.35
C GLN A 69 -6.59 -8.69 -8.59
N ASN A 70 -7.08 -9.84 -8.12
CA ASN A 70 -6.47 -11.13 -8.42
C ASN A 70 -6.51 -11.45 -9.93
N GLU A 71 -7.63 -11.20 -10.63
CA GLU A 71 -7.72 -11.35 -12.09
C GLU A 71 -6.71 -10.46 -12.80
N GLN A 72 -6.55 -9.21 -12.40
CA GLN A 72 -5.54 -8.30 -12.96
C GLN A 72 -4.11 -8.81 -12.79
N ILE A 73 -3.79 -9.43 -11.66
CA ILE A 73 -2.48 -10.07 -11.47
C ILE A 73 -2.30 -11.24 -12.46
N LEU A 74 -3.35 -12.05 -12.67
CA LEU A 74 -3.29 -13.14 -13.66
C LEU A 74 -3.12 -12.60 -15.09
N ASP A 75 -3.82 -11.53 -15.44
CA ASP A 75 -3.69 -10.86 -16.74
C ASP A 75 -2.27 -10.31 -16.97
N LEU A 76 -1.64 -9.74 -15.93
CA LEU A 76 -0.24 -9.28 -15.99
C LEU A 76 0.73 -10.47 -16.18
N ILE A 77 0.46 -11.59 -15.52
CA ILE A 77 1.24 -12.83 -15.69
C ILE A 77 1.15 -13.32 -17.14
N ASP A 78 -0.06 -13.37 -17.71
CA ASP A 78 -0.30 -13.80 -19.09
C ASP A 78 0.38 -12.85 -20.11
N GLN A 79 0.46 -11.56 -19.79
CA GLN A 79 1.20 -10.57 -20.56
C GLN A 79 2.71 -10.67 -20.39
N ARG A 80 3.21 -11.55 -19.52
CA ARG A 80 4.63 -11.80 -19.26
C ARG A 80 5.38 -10.54 -18.85
N VAL A 81 4.83 -9.79 -17.88
CA VAL A 81 5.52 -8.63 -17.31
C VAL A 81 6.76 -9.09 -16.52
N ASP A 82 7.76 -8.23 -16.43
CA ASP A 82 9.03 -8.52 -15.76
C ASP A 82 8.95 -8.42 -14.23
N ALA A 83 8.02 -7.61 -13.71
CA ALA A 83 7.65 -7.56 -12.29
C ALA A 83 6.28 -6.89 -12.09
N ILE A 84 5.69 -7.09 -10.89
CA ILE A 84 4.38 -6.52 -10.54
C ILE A 84 4.50 -5.74 -9.22
N PHE A 85 4.05 -4.47 -9.23
CA PHE A 85 3.80 -3.67 -8.04
C PHE A 85 2.36 -3.88 -7.57
N VAL A 86 2.18 -4.20 -6.30
CA VAL A 86 0.85 -4.48 -5.73
C VAL A 86 0.64 -3.66 -4.47
N ASN A 87 -0.47 -2.89 -4.43
CA ASN A 87 -1.02 -2.39 -3.18
C ASN A 87 -2.30 -3.20 -2.89
N PRO A 88 -2.29 -4.15 -1.96
CA PRO A 88 -3.38 -5.11 -1.79
C PRO A 88 -4.63 -4.48 -1.16
N ILE A 89 -5.81 -4.79 -1.71
CA ILE A 89 -7.12 -4.43 -1.15
C ILE A 89 -7.37 -5.22 0.14
N ASP A 90 -7.09 -6.51 0.10
CA ASP A 90 -7.23 -7.44 1.23
C ASP A 90 -5.95 -8.25 1.38
N ALA A 91 -5.29 -8.11 2.54
CA ALA A 91 -3.99 -8.71 2.80
C ALA A 91 -3.97 -10.26 2.83
N LYS A 92 -5.14 -10.91 2.90
CA LYS A 92 -5.30 -12.38 2.83
C LYS A 92 -5.77 -12.82 1.44
N LYS A 93 -6.86 -12.23 0.95
CA LYS A 93 -7.47 -12.68 -0.32
C LYS A 93 -6.57 -12.44 -1.53
N ILE A 94 -5.67 -11.46 -1.48
CA ILE A 94 -4.69 -11.19 -2.54
C ILE A 94 -3.72 -12.37 -2.75
N GLU A 95 -3.56 -13.26 -1.78
CA GLU A 95 -2.64 -14.41 -1.87
C GLU A 95 -2.89 -15.30 -3.09
N ILE A 96 -4.11 -15.31 -3.65
CA ILE A 96 -4.44 -16.10 -4.85
C ILE A 96 -3.58 -15.65 -6.03
N GLY A 97 -3.60 -14.36 -6.33
CA GLY A 97 -2.78 -13.76 -7.40
C GLY A 97 -1.28 -13.85 -7.09
N LEU A 98 -0.88 -13.61 -5.83
CA LEU A 98 0.53 -13.67 -5.42
C LEU A 98 1.12 -15.09 -5.56
N LYS A 99 0.37 -16.12 -5.20
CA LYS A 99 0.77 -17.53 -5.43
C LYS A 99 0.94 -17.85 -6.91
N ALA A 100 0.06 -17.31 -7.76
CA ALA A 100 0.17 -17.46 -9.21
C ALA A 100 1.41 -16.74 -9.76
N ALA A 101 1.68 -15.50 -9.35
CA ALA A 101 2.88 -14.76 -9.74
C ALA A 101 4.17 -15.48 -9.30
N LYS A 102 4.21 -15.98 -8.06
CA LYS A 102 5.32 -16.79 -7.55
C LYS A 102 5.56 -18.05 -8.37
N LYS A 103 4.49 -18.78 -8.74
CA LYS A 103 4.56 -19.96 -9.61
C LYS A 103 5.08 -19.61 -11.02
N ALA A 104 4.66 -18.47 -11.54
CA ALA A 104 5.14 -17.94 -12.83
C ALA A 104 6.56 -17.36 -12.76
N LYS A 105 7.16 -17.27 -11.57
CA LYS A 105 8.47 -16.65 -11.30
C LYS A 105 8.53 -15.17 -11.68
N ILE A 106 7.40 -14.47 -11.60
CA ILE A 106 7.34 -13.02 -11.78
C ILE A 106 7.52 -12.36 -10.41
N PRO A 107 8.55 -11.52 -10.23
CA PRO A 107 8.78 -10.81 -8.99
C PRO A 107 7.59 -9.90 -8.64
N VAL A 108 7.23 -9.89 -7.35
CA VAL A 108 6.20 -9.00 -6.82
C VAL A 108 6.80 -8.08 -5.76
N ILE A 109 6.53 -6.80 -5.89
CA ILE A 109 6.85 -5.74 -4.93
C ILE A 109 5.54 -5.24 -4.33
N VAL A 110 5.34 -5.46 -3.04
CA VAL A 110 4.20 -4.89 -2.31
C VAL A 110 4.55 -3.47 -1.86
N VAL A 111 3.62 -2.55 -2.06
CA VAL A 111 3.79 -1.14 -1.70
C VAL A 111 2.69 -0.67 -0.76
N ASP A 112 3.05 0.13 0.26
CA ASP A 112 2.22 0.78 1.25
C ASP A 112 1.55 -0.15 2.27
N ALA A 113 0.76 -1.13 1.84
CA ALA A 113 0.05 -2.04 2.72
C ALA A 113 0.67 -3.46 2.69
N PRO A 114 1.34 -3.92 3.76
CA PRO A 114 1.96 -5.25 3.80
C PRO A 114 0.93 -6.38 3.78
N ILE A 115 1.38 -7.57 3.42
CA ILE A 115 0.59 -8.81 3.45
C ILE A 115 0.96 -9.66 4.67
N TYR A 116 0.23 -10.75 4.91
CA TYR A 116 0.53 -11.64 6.04
C TYR A 116 1.63 -12.65 5.71
N ASP A 117 1.62 -13.26 4.53
CA ASP A 117 2.65 -14.22 4.10
C ASP A 117 3.68 -13.55 3.18
N GLU A 118 4.66 -12.88 3.77
CA GLU A 118 5.75 -12.21 3.06
C GLU A 118 6.60 -13.16 2.19
N SER A 119 6.48 -14.49 2.38
CA SER A 119 7.17 -15.45 1.52
C SER A 119 6.64 -15.47 0.07
N LEU A 120 5.46 -14.91 -0.17
CA LEU A 120 4.83 -14.86 -1.49
C LEU A 120 5.38 -13.75 -2.38
N VAL A 121 6.15 -12.81 -1.81
CA VAL A 121 6.63 -11.62 -2.53
C VAL A 121 8.14 -11.47 -2.40
N ASN A 122 8.72 -10.63 -3.24
CA ASN A 122 10.16 -10.40 -3.27
C ASN A 122 10.58 -9.22 -2.39
N CYS A 123 9.68 -8.27 -2.20
CA CYS A 123 9.90 -7.07 -1.39
C CYS A 123 8.58 -6.49 -0.92
N SER A 124 8.54 -5.95 0.31
CA SER A 124 7.47 -5.12 0.83
C SER A 124 8.04 -3.78 1.27
N ILE A 125 7.44 -2.69 0.80
CA ILE A 125 7.80 -1.31 1.13
C ILE A 125 6.60 -0.65 1.79
N ALA A 126 6.68 -0.42 3.09
CA ALA A 126 5.60 0.17 3.87
C ALA A 126 6.15 1.10 4.96
N SER A 127 5.29 2.00 5.43
CA SER A 127 5.56 2.76 6.66
C SER A 127 5.50 1.85 7.88
N ASN A 128 6.16 2.24 8.97
CA ASN A 128 5.94 1.60 10.26
C ASN A 128 4.57 2.01 10.82
N ASN A 129 3.53 1.29 10.39
CA ASN A 129 2.15 1.63 10.70
C ASN A 129 1.82 1.49 12.19
N TYR A 130 2.42 0.50 12.87
CA TYR A 130 2.25 0.35 14.31
C TYR A 130 2.77 1.59 15.05
N ASP A 131 4.00 2.02 14.77
CA ASP A 131 4.57 3.23 15.39
C ASP A 131 3.79 4.49 15.03
N ALA A 132 3.22 4.60 13.84
CA ALA A 132 2.34 5.70 13.48
C ALA A 132 1.12 5.77 14.42
N GLY A 133 0.52 4.63 14.75
CA GLY A 133 -0.54 4.53 15.75
C GLY A 133 -0.09 4.94 17.14
N VAL A 134 1.07 4.46 17.57
CA VAL A 134 1.71 4.84 18.86
C VAL A 134 1.91 6.36 18.94
N LEU A 135 2.39 6.98 17.89
CA LEU A 135 2.59 8.43 17.83
C LEU A 135 1.29 9.20 17.92
N CYS A 136 0.22 8.76 17.24
CA CYS A 136 -1.10 9.36 17.35
C CYS A 136 -1.64 9.30 18.78
N ALA A 137 -1.50 8.15 19.46
CA ALA A 137 -1.93 8.00 20.84
C ALA A 137 -1.13 8.89 21.79
N LYS A 138 0.19 8.94 21.65
CA LYS A 138 1.06 9.80 22.47
C LYS A 138 0.75 11.28 22.26
N ASP A 139 0.50 11.72 21.03
CA ASP A 139 0.10 13.09 20.74
C ASP A 139 -1.24 13.45 21.39
N MET A 140 -2.23 12.57 21.30
CA MET A 140 -3.51 12.72 22.00
C MET A 140 -3.31 12.84 23.50
N MET A 141 -2.56 11.92 24.11
CA MET A 141 -2.30 11.90 25.56
C MET A 141 -1.54 13.15 26.05
N SER A 142 -0.72 13.74 25.21
CA SER A 142 -0.01 14.98 25.53
C SER A 142 -0.92 16.21 25.59
N LYS A 143 -2.11 16.14 24.98
CA LYS A 143 -3.06 17.24 24.83
C LYS A 143 -4.32 17.07 25.69
N ARG A 144 -4.57 15.87 26.20
CA ARG A 144 -5.78 15.52 26.95
C ARG A 144 -5.48 14.53 28.06
N ASP A 145 -5.94 14.79 29.27
CA ASP A 145 -5.79 13.89 30.42
C ASP A 145 -6.77 12.72 30.38
N HIS A 146 -7.85 12.83 29.61
CA HIS A 146 -8.85 11.79 29.36
C HIS A 146 -9.49 11.98 28.00
N ALA A 147 -10.03 10.90 27.42
CA ALA A 147 -10.78 10.98 26.17
C ALA A 147 -11.76 9.81 25.98
N LYS A 148 -12.93 10.10 25.44
CA LYS A 148 -13.86 9.17 24.82
C LYS A 148 -13.57 9.15 23.33
N ILE A 149 -13.22 7.98 22.81
CA ILE A 149 -12.58 7.81 21.51
C ILE A 149 -13.49 7.04 20.58
N ILE A 150 -13.66 7.52 19.35
CA ILE A 150 -14.21 6.76 18.22
C ILE A 150 -13.07 6.31 17.31
N LEU A 151 -13.14 5.05 16.81
CA LEU A 151 -12.20 4.52 15.81
C LEU A 151 -12.88 4.39 14.46
N LEU A 152 -12.22 4.91 13.41
CA LEU A 152 -12.54 4.62 12.01
C LEU A 152 -11.47 3.66 11.46
N GLU A 153 -11.88 2.48 11.02
CA GLU A 153 -11.01 1.33 10.76
C GLU A 153 -11.07 0.85 9.31
N HIS A 154 -10.16 -0.06 8.96
CA HIS A 154 -10.17 -0.85 7.73
C HIS A 154 -9.62 -2.24 8.02
N ALA A 155 -10.51 -3.20 8.26
CA ALA A 155 -10.17 -4.51 8.80
C ALA A 155 -9.36 -5.40 7.84
N THR A 156 -9.45 -5.19 6.53
CA THR A 156 -8.78 -6.01 5.51
C THR A 156 -7.41 -5.47 5.08
N ALA A 157 -7.12 -4.18 5.36
CA ALA A 157 -5.83 -3.56 5.09
C ALA A 157 -4.90 -3.68 6.28
N LYS A 158 -3.85 -4.49 6.19
CA LYS A 158 -2.91 -4.75 7.30
C LYS A 158 -2.25 -3.45 7.82
N SER A 159 -1.94 -2.48 6.96
CA SER A 159 -1.41 -1.18 7.37
C SER A 159 -2.35 -0.42 8.31
N ALA A 160 -3.66 -0.47 8.06
CA ALA A 160 -4.67 0.15 8.92
C ALA A 160 -4.82 -0.62 10.25
N VAL A 161 -4.85 -1.95 10.19
CA VAL A 161 -4.92 -2.81 11.38
C VAL A 161 -3.73 -2.54 12.31
N GLU A 162 -2.52 -2.50 11.78
CA GLU A 162 -1.30 -2.22 12.56
C GLU A 162 -1.34 -0.82 13.20
N ARG A 163 -1.81 0.19 12.46
CA ARG A 163 -1.92 1.57 12.97
C ARG A 163 -2.92 1.68 14.10
N ILE A 164 -4.10 1.10 13.96
CA ILE A 164 -5.11 1.07 15.02
C ILE A 164 -4.60 0.27 16.22
N GLN A 165 -3.92 -0.85 16.00
CA GLN A 165 -3.36 -1.65 17.08
C GLN A 165 -2.30 -0.89 17.88
N GLY A 166 -1.37 -0.18 17.23
CA GLY A 166 -0.37 0.64 17.90
C GLY A 166 -1.00 1.75 18.76
N PHE A 167 -2.09 2.36 18.28
CA PHE A 167 -2.87 3.32 19.07
C PHE A 167 -3.50 2.66 20.30
N LEU A 168 -4.20 1.54 20.11
CA LEU A 168 -4.89 0.80 21.19
C LEU A 168 -3.93 0.33 22.26
N ASP A 169 -2.81 -0.29 21.89
CA ASP A 169 -1.82 -0.80 22.82
C ASP A 169 -1.20 0.32 23.67
N THR A 170 -1.05 1.50 23.08
CA THR A 170 -0.49 2.66 23.79
C THR A 170 -1.43 3.18 24.87
N ILE A 171 -2.75 3.15 24.66
CA ILE A 171 -3.74 3.62 25.63
C ILE A 171 -4.21 2.53 26.59
N ALA A 172 -3.93 1.25 26.33
CA ALA A 172 -4.53 0.09 27.01
C ALA A 172 -4.36 0.09 28.54
N SER A 173 -3.24 0.63 29.04
CA SER A 173 -2.95 0.65 30.48
C SER A 173 -3.57 1.86 31.23
N ASN A 174 -4.24 2.78 30.53
CA ASN A 174 -4.77 4.00 31.12
C ASN A 174 -6.29 4.10 30.94
N ALA A 175 -7.05 3.83 32.02
CA ALA A 175 -8.51 3.84 32.02
C ALA A 175 -9.16 5.20 31.68
N ASN A 176 -8.38 6.29 31.67
CA ASN A 176 -8.87 7.61 31.27
C ASN A 176 -9.17 7.69 29.75
N TYR A 177 -8.62 6.77 28.94
CA TYR A 177 -8.85 6.74 27.50
C TYR A 177 -9.74 5.55 27.15
N GLN A 178 -10.94 5.84 26.69
CA GLN A 178 -11.97 4.82 26.45
C GLN A 178 -12.40 4.82 25.00
N VAL A 179 -12.24 3.71 24.30
CA VAL A 179 -12.87 3.50 23.00
C VAL A 179 -14.34 3.21 23.23
N ILE A 180 -15.20 4.13 22.81
CA ILE A 180 -16.67 4.09 23.06
C ILE A 180 -17.47 3.67 21.83
N ASN A 181 -16.88 3.76 20.63
CA ASN A 181 -17.47 3.27 19.39
C ASN A 181 -16.36 2.99 18.36
N ARG A 182 -16.63 2.07 17.43
CA ARG A 182 -15.72 1.73 16.34
C ARG A 182 -16.48 1.23 15.12
N ALA A 183 -16.03 1.61 13.92
CA ALA A 183 -16.62 1.16 12.68
C ALA A 183 -15.58 1.04 11.56
N ASP A 184 -15.79 0.06 10.70
CA ASP A 184 -15.04 -0.07 9.45
C ASP A 184 -15.56 0.95 8.43
N CYS A 185 -14.66 1.61 7.71
CA CYS A 185 -15.01 2.57 6.67
C CYS A 185 -14.16 2.38 5.40
N ASP A 186 -13.44 1.25 5.29
CA ASP A 186 -12.57 0.89 4.16
C ASP A 186 -11.59 2.00 3.73
N GLY A 187 -11.37 3.00 4.61
CA GLY A 187 -10.56 4.18 4.30
C GLY A 187 -11.11 5.06 3.17
N GLN A 188 -12.40 4.93 2.82
CA GLN A 188 -13.05 5.63 1.72
C GLN A 188 -13.98 6.72 2.23
N ILE A 189 -13.94 7.89 1.56
CA ILE A 189 -14.76 9.07 1.94
C ILE A 189 -16.24 8.73 1.89
N GLU A 190 -16.66 8.01 0.86
CA GLU A 190 -18.05 7.66 0.57
C GLU A 190 -18.67 6.75 1.64
N ILE A 191 -17.83 5.93 2.29
CA ILE A 191 -18.24 5.04 3.39
C ILE A 191 -18.05 5.74 4.73
N ALA A 192 -16.92 6.42 4.92
CA ALA A 192 -16.57 7.06 6.19
C ALA A 192 -17.57 8.18 6.59
N MET A 193 -18.07 8.98 5.62
CA MET A 193 -18.97 10.09 5.92
C MET A 193 -20.31 9.64 6.53
N PRO A 194 -21.08 8.75 5.90
CA PRO A 194 -22.33 8.26 6.51
C PRO A 194 -22.05 7.49 7.81
N THR A 195 -20.97 6.71 7.88
CA THR A 195 -20.56 5.98 9.07
C THR A 195 -20.30 6.93 10.24
N MET A 196 -19.47 7.96 10.04
CA MET A 196 -19.17 8.95 11.10
C MET A 196 -20.41 9.69 11.56
N LYS A 197 -21.28 10.14 10.64
CA LYS A 197 -22.55 10.78 11.00
C LYS A 197 -23.46 9.89 11.85
N GLN A 198 -23.49 8.58 11.57
CA GLN A 198 -24.25 7.63 12.36
C GLN A 198 -23.62 7.45 13.76
N MET A 199 -22.31 7.29 13.83
CA MET A 199 -21.59 7.13 15.10
C MET A 199 -21.77 8.35 16.02
N LEU A 200 -21.76 9.57 15.48
CA LEU A 200 -21.99 10.80 16.25
C LEU A 200 -23.42 10.88 16.81
N LYS A 201 -24.43 10.33 16.13
CA LYS A 201 -25.79 10.25 16.65
C LYS A 201 -25.90 9.26 17.80
N GLU A 202 -25.21 8.12 17.68
CA GLU A 202 -25.21 7.05 18.70
C GLU A 202 -24.34 7.42 19.91
N THR A 203 -23.29 8.19 19.70
CA THR A 203 -22.25 8.54 20.67
C THR A 203 -21.97 10.05 20.65
N PRO A 204 -22.93 10.89 21.09
CA PRO A 204 -22.79 12.35 20.96
C PRO A 204 -21.67 12.97 21.82
N ALA A 205 -21.22 12.25 22.87
CA ALA A 205 -20.18 12.74 23.80
C ALA A 205 -18.81 12.13 23.42
N VAL A 206 -18.29 12.46 22.23
CA VAL A 206 -16.96 12.06 21.77
C VAL A 206 -15.96 13.20 21.92
N ASP A 207 -14.76 12.88 22.37
CA ASP A 207 -13.66 13.84 22.54
C ASP A 207 -12.63 13.74 21.41
N VAL A 208 -12.42 12.52 20.86
CA VAL A 208 -11.38 12.22 19.88
C VAL A 208 -11.88 11.20 18.86
N VAL A 209 -11.51 11.40 17.61
CA VAL A 209 -11.63 10.39 16.56
C VAL A 209 -10.24 9.97 16.11
N MET A 210 -9.92 8.69 16.26
CA MET A 210 -8.74 8.08 15.64
C MET A 210 -9.15 7.45 14.32
N ALA A 211 -8.57 7.92 13.24
CA ALA A 211 -8.85 7.44 11.89
C ALA A 211 -7.63 6.70 11.32
N LEU A 212 -7.89 5.66 10.56
CA LEU A 212 -6.85 4.84 9.94
C LEU A 212 -5.99 5.60 8.92
N ASN A 213 -6.54 6.62 8.26
CA ASN A 213 -5.85 7.46 7.26
C ASN A 213 -6.39 8.89 7.23
N ASP A 214 -5.72 9.76 6.44
CA ASP A 214 -6.05 11.18 6.31
C ASP A 214 -7.45 11.41 5.75
N ARG A 215 -7.88 10.62 4.75
CA ARG A 215 -9.20 10.75 4.12
C ARG A 215 -10.31 10.53 5.15
N SER A 216 -10.18 9.48 5.96
CA SER A 216 -11.15 9.20 7.04
C SER A 216 -11.09 10.25 8.14
N ALA A 217 -9.91 10.79 8.47
CA ALA A 217 -9.77 11.87 9.44
C ALA A 217 -10.43 13.18 8.96
N LEU A 218 -10.24 13.56 7.69
CA LEU A 218 -10.87 14.73 7.08
C LEU A 218 -12.40 14.58 7.03
N VAL A 219 -12.88 13.38 6.76
CA VAL A 219 -14.32 13.08 6.82
C VAL A 219 -14.86 13.24 8.24
N ALA A 220 -14.15 12.71 9.24
CA ALA A 220 -14.56 12.86 10.63
C ALA A 220 -14.65 14.35 11.03
N LEU A 221 -13.65 15.14 10.65
CA LEU A 221 -13.64 16.59 10.88
C LEU A 221 -14.80 17.30 10.18
N ALA A 222 -15.17 16.88 8.97
CA ALA A 222 -16.27 17.48 8.21
C ALA A 222 -17.68 17.03 8.71
N ALA A 223 -17.77 15.94 9.47
CA ALA A 223 -19.01 15.41 10.02
C ALA A 223 -19.38 16.05 11.39
N ILE A 224 -18.41 16.66 12.09
CA ILE A 224 -18.55 17.37 13.37
C ILE A 224 -19.01 18.81 13.12
#